data_3cb163d679e31aec717bebfc8f4843df
#
_entry.id   3cb163d679e31aec717bebfc8f4843df
#
_cell.length_a   1.000
_cell.length_b   1.000
_cell.length_c   1.000
_cell.angle_alpha   90.00
_cell.angle_beta   90.00
_cell.angle_gamma   90.00
#
_symmetry.space_group_name_H-M   'P 1'
#
loop_
_entity.id
_entity.type
_entity.pdbx_description
1 polymer ?
#
loop_
_entity_poly.entity_id
_entity_poly.type
_entity_poly.pdbx_seq_one_letter_code
_entity_poly.pdbx_strand_id
1 'polypeptide(L)'
;HFNTLGNFLLNPRGGLVFPDFETGDLLQLTGDAEVVLESPEINAFQGAERLWIFRPRRAVLRPSALPLRFVSRSNAASPNSLMTGDWSQAANRLEAEALKSRWRPFKVTRIVEESSVVRSLHLEPADGRGISSHLAGQHLPVRVRPSDDVASVIRTYTISTAPSDGHYRISVKRQGLVSSFLHERVAVGDILEARAPAGGFTIDPHEQRPAVLLAAGVGITPILAMLRTIVFEGLRKRRVR
;
A
#
# COMPACT_ATOMS: atom_id res chain seq x y z
N HIS A 1 -22.98 5.70 4.50
CA HIS A 1 -22.41 6.21 3.24
C HIS A 1 -23.16 5.71 2.00
N PHE A 2 -23.73 4.50 1.99
CA PHE A 2 -24.50 4.00 0.83
C PHE A 2 -25.66 4.93 0.45
N ASN A 3 -26.40 5.45 1.43
CA ASN A 3 -27.51 6.36 1.17
C ASN A 3 -27.06 7.65 0.48
N THR A 4 -25.95 8.24 0.90
CA THR A 4 -25.40 9.46 0.30
C THR A 4 -24.98 9.25 -1.15
N LEU A 5 -24.29 8.14 -1.44
CA LEU A 5 -23.87 7.80 -2.80
C LEU A 5 -25.07 7.47 -3.69
N GLY A 6 -26.06 6.72 -3.17
CA GLY A 6 -27.31 6.46 -3.88
C GLY A 6 -28.08 7.73 -4.21
N ASN A 7 -28.11 8.69 -3.29
CA ASN A 7 -28.72 9.99 -3.54
C ASN A 7 -27.99 10.78 -4.64
N PHE A 8 -26.66 10.74 -4.70
CA PHE A 8 -25.89 11.39 -5.76
C PHE A 8 -26.14 10.78 -7.14
N LEU A 9 -26.41 9.46 -7.21
CA LEU A 9 -26.77 8.82 -8.47
C LEU A 9 -28.14 9.27 -8.99
N LEU A 10 -29.07 9.61 -8.09
CA LEU A 10 -30.42 10.11 -8.43
C LEU A 10 -30.47 11.62 -8.60
N ASN A 11 -29.75 12.33 -7.74
CA ASN A 11 -29.68 13.79 -7.75
C ASN A 11 -28.21 14.21 -7.52
N PRO A 12 -27.48 14.56 -8.58
CA PRO A 12 -26.06 14.85 -8.53
C PRO A 12 -25.76 16.24 -7.92
N ARG A 13 -26.42 16.59 -6.84
CA ARG A 13 -26.21 17.84 -6.10
C ARG A 13 -25.84 17.55 -4.67
N GLY A 14 -24.83 18.25 -4.17
CA GLY A 14 -24.34 18.08 -2.82
C GLY A 14 -23.93 19.37 -2.15
N GLY A 15 -23.85 19.30 -0.83
CA GLY A 15 -23.27 20.33 0.00
C GLY A 15 -22.16 19.73 0.87
N LEU A 16 -21.04 20.45 0.99
CA LEU A 16 -19.93 20.11 1.86
C LEU A 16 -19.76 21.21 2.89
N VAL A 17 -19.42 20.82 4.11
CA VAL A 17 -19.08 21.74 5.20
C VAL A 17 -17.71 21.37 5.75
N PHE A 18 -16.80 22.33 5.77
CA PHE A 18 -15.46 22.20 6.32
C PHE A 18 -15.34 23.13 7.53
N PRO A 19 -15.38 22.61 8.75
CA PRO A 19 -15.10 23.39 9.95
C PRO A 19 -13.59 23.55 10.15
N ASP A 20 -13.16 24.77 10.44
CA ASP A 20 -11.89 25.01 11.08
C ASP A 20 -12.09 24.89 12.59
N PHE A 21 -11.49 23.88 13.17
CA PHE A 21 -11.65 23.57 14.58
C PHE A 21 -10.85 24.50 15.51
N GLU A 22 -9.87 25.25 14.99
CA GLU A 22 -9.08 26.20 15.75
C GLU A 22 -9.74 27.59 15.78
N THR A 23 -10.20 28.08 14.63
CA THR A 23 -10.81 29.42 14.50
C THR A 23 -12.33 29.39 14.67
N GLY A 24 -12.96 28.23 14.43
CA GLY A 24 -14.42 28.08 14.39
C GLY A 24 -15.04 28.58 13.11
N ASP A 25 -14.26 28.83 12.09
CA ASP A 25 -14.79 29.20 10.77
C ASP A 25 -15.46 28.01 10.08
N LEU A 26 -16.45 28.30 9.26
CA LEU A 26 -17.10 27.28 8.42
C LEU A 26 -16.98 27.66 6.95
N LEU A 27 -16.34 26.79 6.15
CA LEU A 27 -16.47 26.84 4.70
C LEU A 27 -17.60 25.93 4.25
N GLN A 28 -18.60 26.50 3.61
CA GLN A 28 -19.73 25.77 3.03
C GLN A 28 -19.64 25.82 1.51
N LEU A 29 -19.66 24.65 0.89
CA LEU A 29 -19.66 24.50 -0.57
C LEU A 29 -20.96 23.86 -1.00
N THR A 30 -21.57 24.37 -2.08
CA THR A 30 -22.65 23.70 -2.81
C THR A 30 -22.23 23.48 -4.25
N GLY A 31 -22.59 22.34 -4.83
CA GLY A 31 -22.14 22.01 -6.18
C GLY A 31 -22.70 20.71 -6.70
N ASP A 32 -22.11 20.22 -7.77
CA ASP A 32 -22.46 18.96 -8.41
C ASP A 32 -21.54 17.84 -7.89
N ALA A 33 -22.13 16.67 -7.70
CA ALA A 33 -21.44 15.46 -7.27
C ALA A 33 -21.60 14.37 -8.33
N GLU A 34 -20.50 13.73 -8.70
CA GLU A 34 -20.44 12.61 -9.62
C GLU A 34 -19.83 11.42 -8.92
N VAL A 35 -20.47 10.24 -9.00
CA VAL A 35 -19.95 9.00 -8.43
C VAL A 35 -19.22 8.23 -9.52
N VAL A 36 -17.95 7.91 -9.28
CA VAL A 36 -17.10 7.13 -10.18
C VAL A 36 -17.02 5.70 -9.64
N LEU A 37 -17.66 4.76 -10.33
CA LEU A 37 -17.72 3.35 -9.94
C LEU A 37 -16.57 2.54 -10.54
N GLU A 38 -16.04 2.95 -11.69
CA GLU A 38 -14.95 2.28 -12.39
C GLU A 38 -13.93 3.31 -12.86
N SER A 39 -12.68 3.15 -12.43
CA SER A 39 -11.56 3.99 -12.83
C SER A 39 -10.25 3.35 -12.36
N PRO A 40 -9.15 3.46 -13.11
CA PRO A 40 -7.82 3.04 -12.67
C PRO A 40 -7.40 3.71 -11.35
N GLU A 41 -7.82 4.96 -11.11
CA GLU A 41 -7.51 5.71 -9.90
C GLU A 41 -8.11 5.05 -8.66
N ILE A 42 -9.26 4.36 -8.75
CA ILE A 42 -9.85 3.64 -7.61
C ILE A 42 -8.84 2.61 -7.06
N ASN A 43 -8.21 1.86 -7.96
CA ASN A 43 -7.23 0.83 -7.57
C ASN A 43 -5.94 1.44 -7.00
N ALA A 44 -5.65 2.69 -7.32
CA ALA A 44 -4.49 3.42 -6.80
C ALA A 44 -4.69 3.92 -5.37
N PHE A 45 -5.93 4.08 -4.92
CA PHE A 45 -6.27 4.37 -3.52
C PHE A 45 -6.55 3.06 -2.79
N GLN A 46 -5.63 2.63 -1.96
CA GLN A 46 -5.71 1.34 -1.26
C GLN A 46 -6.97 1.28 -0.38
N GLY A 47 -7.78 0.22 -0.57
CA GLY A 47 -9.04 0.04 0.14
C GLY A 47 -10.21 0.90 -0.37
N ALA A 48 -10.02 1.69 -1.43
CA ALA A 48 -11.12 2.41 -2.06
C ALA A 48 -11.95 1.46 -2.96
N GLU A 49 -13.26 1.54 -2.82
CA GLU A 49 -14.21 0.81 -3.69
C GLU A 49 -14.75 1.70 -4.81
N ARG A 50 -14.70 3.00 -4.63
CA ARG A 50 -15.22 4.01 -5.56
C ARG A 50 -14.66 5.38 -5.22
N LEU A 51 -14.74 6.31 -6.19
CA LEU A 51 -14.44 7.71 -5.99
C LEU A 51 -15.69 8.54 -6.22
N TRP A 52 -15.66 9.77 -5.82
CA TRP A 52 -16.65 10.76 -6.19
C TRP A 52 -15.93 12.08 -6.45
N ILE A 53 -16.48 12.84 -7.41
CA ILE A 53 -15.97 14.14 -7.83
C ILE A 53 -16.98 15.19 -7.41
N PHE A 54 -16.52 16.24 -6.75
CA PHE A 54 -17.36 17.38 -6.39
C PHE A 54 -16.90 18.62 -7.13
N ARG A 55 -17.82 19.25 -7.84
CA ARG A 55 -17.58 20.50 -8.58
C ARG A 55 -18.31 21.64 -7.88
N PRO A 56 -17.61 22.50 -7.10
CA PRO A 56 -18.25 23.58 -6.38
C PRO A 56 -18.82 24.62 -7.34
N ARG A 57 -20.09 25.03 -7.10
CA ARG A 57 -20.74 26.13 -7.80
C ARG A 57 -20.79 27.39 -6.92
N ARG A 58 -20.88 27.22 -5.62
CA ARG A 58 -20.91 28.29 -4.64
C ARG A 58 -20.12 27.94 -3.41
N ALA A 59 -19.35 28.90 -2.92
CA ALA A 59 -18.63 28.82 -1.67
C ALA A 59 -19.08 29.98 -0.75
N VAL A 60 -19.27 29.68 0.53
CA VAL A 60 -19.62 30.68 1.57
C VAL A 60 -18.71 30.42 2.76
N LEU A 61 -17.90 31.41 3.11
CA LEU A 61 -17.11 31.41 4.34
C LEU A 61 -17.90 32.12 5.44
N ARG A 62 -18.05 31.50 6.58
CA ARG A 62 -18.69 32.05 7.78
C ARG A 62 -17.67 32.12 8.91
N PRO A 63 -17.05 33.27 9.17
CA PRO A 63 -16.08 33.42 10.24
C PRO A 63 -16.71 33.17 11.61
N SER A 64 -15.98 32.47 12.47
CA SER A 64 -16.35 32.20 13.88
C SER A 64 -17.76 31.65 14.08
N ALA A 65 -18.28 30.88 13.11
CA ALA A 65 -19.67 30.38 13.14
C ALA A 65 -19.83 29.22 14.14
N LEU A 66 -18.74 28.52 14.51
CA LEU A 66 -18.75 27.50 15.55
C LEU A 66 -18.38 28.11 16.89
N PRO A 67 -19.24 27.99 17.93
CA PRO A 67 -18.93 28.47 19.28
C PRO A 67 -17.92 27.58 20.03
N LEU A 68 -17.56 26.42 19.47
CA LEU A 68 -16.68 25.44 20.07
C LEU A 68 -15.30 25.51 19.43
N ARG A 69 -14.28 25.23 20.23
CA ARG A 69 -12.89 25.04 19.80
C ARG A 69 -12.44 23.65 20.16
N PHE A 70 -11.65 23.05 19.30
CA PHE A 70 -11.17 21.67 19.45
C PHE A 70 -9.64 21.66 19.42
N VAL A 71 -9.07 20.84 20.27
CA VAL A 71 -7.63 20.58 20.27
C VAL A 71 -7.40 19.26 19.53
N SER A 72 -6.57 19.32 18.48
CA SER A 72 -6.16 18.12 17.77
C SER A 72 -5.33 17.22 18.69
N ARG A 73 -5.67 15.94 18.74
CA ARG A 73 -4.81 14.93 19.37
C ARG A 73 -3.80 14.41 18.35
N SER A 74 -2.54 14.30 18.75
CA SER A 74 -1.54 13.58 17.97
C SER A 74 -2.04 12.16 17.66
N ASN A 75 -1.85 11.71 16.44
CA ASN A 75 -2.28 10.40 15.93
C ASN A 75 -3.82 10.21 15.82
N ALA A 76 -4.58 11.27 15.58
CA ALA A 76 -6.03 11.20 15.39
C ALA A 76 -6.45 10.67 14.00
N ALA A 77 -5.53 10.55 13.05
CA ALA A 77 -5.84 10.01 11.72
C ALA A 77 -6.24 8.53 11.79
N SER A 78 -7.33 8.19 11.09
CA SER A 78 -7.74 6.79 10.99
C SER A 78 -6.67 5.96 10.27
N PRO A 79 -6.32 4.76 10.75
CA PRO A 79 -5.42 3.85 10.03
C PRO A 79 -5.86 3.61 8.58
N ASN A 80 -7.16 3.51 8.33
CA ASN A 80 -7.71 3.35 6.98
C ASN A 80 -7.41 4.57 6.09
N SER A 81 -7.53 5.79 6.62
CA SER A 81 -7.21 7.01 5.85
C SER A 81 -5.72 7.09 5.55
N LEU A 82 -4.86 6.70 6.50
CA LEU A 82 -3.41 6.65 6.28
C LEU A 82 -3.04 5.59 5.23
N MET A 83 -3.70 4.45 5.23
CA MET A 83 -3.51 3.38 4.25
C MET A 83 -3.94 3.82 2.85
N THR A 84 -5.10 4.47 2.73
CA THR A 84 -5.63 4.94 1.44
C THR A 84 -4.66 5.90 0.76
N GLY A 85 -4.06 6.80 1.53
CA GLY A 85 -3.10 7.79 1.04
C GLY A 85 -3.77 9.00 0.39
N ASP A 86 -2.94 9.82 -0.23
CA ASP A 86 -3.34 11.04 -0.94
C ASP A 86 -3.23 10.89 -2.47
N TRP A 87 -3.59 11.95 -3.20
CA TRP A 87 -3.53 11.97 -4.66
C TRP A 87 -2.12 11.83 -5.23
N SER A 88 -1.11 12.36 -4.55
CA SER A 88 0.29 12.22 -4.97
C SER A 88 0.73 10.76 -4.89
N GLN A 89 0.38 10.08 -3.81
CA GLN A 89 0.66 8.66 -3.62
C GLN A 89 -0.11 7.79 -4.64
N ALA A 90 -1.36 8.13 -4.94
CA ALA A 90 -2.15 7.44 -5.96
C ALA A 90 -1.53 7.62 -7.36
N ALA A 91 -1.12 8.83 -7.74
CA ALA A 91 -0.44 9.09 -9.01
C ALA A 91 0.87 8.30 -9.12
N ASN A 92 1.67 8.26 -8.06
CA ASN A 92 2.89 7.47 -8.00
C ASN A 92 2.64 5.96 -8.16
N ARG A 93 1.55 5.44 -7.58
CA ARG A 93 1.16 4.02 -7.74
C ARG A 93 0.72 3.72 -9.18
N LEU A 94 -0.06 4.61 -9.82
CA LEU A 94 -0.44 4.47 -11.24
C LEU A 94 0.77 4.47 -12.16
N GLU A 95 1.73 5.36 -11.94
CA GLU A 95 2.96 5.39 -12.71
C GLU A 95 3.79 4.12 -12.49
N ALA A 96 3.90 3.65 -11.26
CA ALA A 96 4.58 2.41 -10.93
C ALA A 96 3.92 1.19 -11.60
N GLU A 97 2.59 1.17 -11.67
CA GLU A 97 1.84 0.10 -12.35
C GLU A 97 2.08 0.10 -13.86
N ALA A 98 2.19 1.26 -14.50
CA ALA A 98 2.55 1.38 -15.91
C ALA A 98 3.96 0.82 -16.21
N LEU A 99 4.82 0.74 -15.21
CA LEU A 99 6.18 0.22 -15.30
C LEU A 99 6.33 -1.25 -14.89
N LYS A 100 5.23 -1.96 -14.61
CA LYS A 100 5.25 -3.31 -14.03
C LYS A 100 6.03 -4.35 -14.83
N SER A 101 6.12 -4.21 -16.15
CA SER A 101 6.88 -5.11 -17.01
C SER A 101 8.38 -4.82 -17.05
N ARG A 102 8.83 -3.67 -16.50
CA ARG A 102 10.23 -3.24 -16.56
C ARG A 102 11.01 -3.67 -15.32
N TRP A 103 12.31 -3.89 -15.49
CA TRP A 103 13.25 -3.95 -14.38
C TRP A 103 13.49 -2.55 -13.87
N ARG A 104 13.29 -2.37 -12.57
CA ARG A 104 13.44 -1.07 -11.90
C ARG A 104 14.49 -1.18 -10.80
N PRO A 105 15.27 -0.11 -10.56
CA PRO A 105 16.22 -0.06 -9.47
C PRO A 105 15.50 0.10 -8.13
N PHE A 106 15.85 -0.73 -7.15
CA PHE A 106 15.39 -0.64 -5.78
C PHE A 106 16.58 -0.52 -4.84
N LYS A 107 16.56 0.47 -3.98
CA LYS A 107 17.58 0.69 -2.96
C LYS A 107 17.29 -0.19 -1.74
N VAL A 108 18.31 -0.84 -1.24
CA VAL A 108 18.26 -1.52 0.07
C VAL A 108 18.32 -0.46 1.15
N THR A 109 17.21 -0.20 1.82
CA THR A 109 17.12 0.86 2.85
C THR A 109 17.39 0.33 4.26
N ARG A 110 17.18 -0.96 4.46
CA ARG A 110 17.40 -1.63 5.74
C ARG A 110 17.69 -3.12 5.56
N ILE A 111 18.56 -3.65 6.40
CA ILE A 111 18.84 -5.08 6.50
C ILE A 111 18.57 -5.53 7.93
N VAL A 112 17.92 -6.69 8.08
CA VAL A 112 17.64 -7.31 9.38
C VAL A 112 18.10 -8.75 9.35
N GLU A 113 18.96 -9.11 10.28
CA GLU A 113 19.36 -10.52 10.50
C GLU A 113 18.26 -11.20 11.34
N GLU A 114 17.43 -11.97 10.67
CA GLU A 114 16.33 -12.70 11.33
C GLU A 114 16.85 -13.95 12.06
N SER A 115 17.90 -14.54 11.53
CA SER A 115 18.61 -15.68 12.12
C SER A 115 19.99 -15.83 11.48
N SER A 116 20.79 -16.81 11.92
CA SER A 116 22.10 -17.14 11.30
C SER A 116 22.04 -17.49 9.81
N VAL A 117 20.86 -17.82 9.28
CA VAL A 117 20.65 -18.26 7.89
C VAL A 117 19.56 -17.49 7.15
N VAL A 118 18.86 -16.56 7.81
CA VAL A 118 17.79 -15.75 7.19
C VAL A 118 18.06 -14.28 7.39
N ARG A 119 18.10 -13.53 6.30
CA ARG A 119 18.28 -12.08 6.25
C ARG A 119 17.09 -11.43 5.54
N SER A 120 16.56 -10.38 6.09
CA SER A 120 15.51 -9.57 5.46
C SER A 120 16.10 -8.29 4.87
N LEU A 121 15.74 -8.00 3.61
CA LEU A 121 16.12 -6.79 2.90
C LEU A 121 14.86 -5.94 2.70
N HIS A 122 14.90 -4.69 3.13
CA HIS A 122 13.86 -3.70 2.86
C HIS A 122 14.25 -2.92 1.62
N LEU A 123 13.31 -2.81 0.67
CA LEU A 123 13.56 -2.29 -0.67
C LEU A 123 12.59 -1.15 -0.99
N GLU A 124 13.13 -0.04 -1.41
CA GLU A 124 12.38 1.13 -1.87
C GLU A 124 12.81 1.53 -3.28
N PRO A 125 11.91 2.04 -4.14
CA PRO A 125 12.28 2.48 -5.48
C PRO A 125 13.39 3.54 -5.43
N ALA A 126 14.43 3.36 -6.24
CA ALA A 126 15.55 4.31 -6.35
C ALA A 126 15.39 5.28 -7.53
N ASP A 127 14.37 5.10 -8.37
CA ASP A 127 14.08 5.91 -9.55
C ASP A 127 13.14 7.11 -9.27
N GLY A 128 12.85 7.40 -7.99
CA GLY A 128 11.97 8.48 -7.57
C GLY A 128 10.48 8.27 -7.87
N ARG A 129 10.12 7.08 -8.36
CA ARG A 129 8.73 6.72 -8.69
C ARG A 129 8.12 5.88 -7.59
N GLY A 130 6.80 5.78 -7.57
CA GLY A 130 6.09 4.99 -6.59
C GLY A 130 6.37 3.49 -6.66
N ILE A 131 5.86 2.77 -5.69
CA ILE A 131 5.92 1.30 -5.61
C ILE A 131 4.64 0.71 -6.22
N SER A 132 4.78 -0.34 -7.02
CA SER A 132 3.60 -1.08 -7.51
C SER A 132 2.90 -1.78 -6.35
N SER A 133 1.59 -1.69 -6.30
CA SER A 133 0.80 -2.39 -5.30
C SER A 133 0.96 -3.91 -5.43
N HIS A 134 0.84 -4.63 -4.32
CA HIS A 134 0.90 -6.08 -4.31
C HIS A 134 -0.22 -6.68 -3.46
N LEU A 135 -0.50 -7.95 -3.67
CA LEU A 135 -1.37 -8.73 -2.81
C LEU A 135 -0.50 -9.54 -1.83
N ALA A 136 -0.97 -9.68 -0.59
CA ALA A 136 -0.26 -10.48 0.41
C ALA A 136 -0.08 -11.92 -0.06
N GLY A 137 1.17 -12.39 -0.06
CA GLY A 137 1.56 -13.69 -0.57
C GLY A 137 2.24 -13.68 -1.94
N GLN A 138 2.18 -12.57 -2.67
CA GLN A 138 2.93 -12.41 -3.91
C GLN A 138 4.44 -12.38 -3.69
N HIS A 139 5.19 -12.63 -4.75
CA HIS A 139 6.64 -12.61 -4.76
C HIS A 139 7.18 -11.50 -5.66
N LEU A 140 8.37 -11.05 -5.35
CA LEU A 140 9.14 -10.06 -6.10
C LEU A 140 10.20 -10.78 -6.93
N PRO A 141 10.17 -10.68 -8.28
CA PRO A 141 11.28 -11.10 -9.12
C PRO A 141 12.46 -10.13 -8.93
N VAL A 142 13.60 -10.66 -8.50
CA VAL A 142 14.84 -9.89 -8.27
C VAL A 142 15.92 -10.41 -9.23
N ARG A 143 16.61 -9.49 -9.89
CA ARG A 143 17.72 -9.79 -10.78
C ARG A 143 19.02 -9.29 -10.16
N VAL A 144 19.99 -10.17 -10.07
CA VAL A 144 21.32 -9.86 -9.56
C VAL A 144 22.40 -10.39 -10.49
N ARG A 145 23.59 -9.79 -10.42
CA ARG A 145 24.81 -10.31 -11.05
C ARG A 145 25.80 -10.63 -9.91
N PRO A 146 25.94 -11.92 -9.52
CA PRO A 146 26.76 -12.30 -8.39
C PRO A 146 28.26 -12.05 -8.57
N SER A 147 28.75 -12.03 -9.83
CA SER A 147 30.11 -11.64 -10.23
C SER A 147 30.11 -11.18 -11.68
N ASP A 148 31.21 -10.53 -12.14
CA ASP A 148 31.32 -10.01 -13.50
C ASP A 148 31.33 -11.12 -14.55
N ASP A 149 31.83 -12.30 -14.20
CA ASP A 149 31.91 -13.47 -15.08
C ASP A 149 30.60 -14.27 -15.17
N VAL A 150 29.60 -13.94 -14.38
CA VAL A 150 28.31 -14.64 -14.34
C VAL A 150 27.23 -13.78 -14.95
N ALA A 151 26.47 -14.37 -15.86
CA ALA A 151 25.27 -13.71 -16.40
C ALA A 151 24.29 -13.35 -15.27
N SER A 152 23.50 -12.30 -15.48
CA SER A 152 22.50 -11.91 -14.48
C SER A 152 21.52 -13.05 -14.22
N VAL A 153 21.22 -13.30 -12.96
CA VAL A 153 20.35 -14.39 -12.49
C VAL A 153 19.10 -13.80 -11.85
N ILE A 154 17.96 -14.36 -12.21
CA ILE A 154 16.66 -13.97 -11.64
C ILE A 154 16.26 -15.00 -10.57
N ARG A 155 15.81 -14.50 -9.42
CA ARG A 155 15.15 -15.29 -8.38
C ARG A 155 13.94 -14.56 -7.88
N THR A 156 12.96 -15.33 -7.43
CA THR A 156 11.73 -14.81 -6.84
C THR A 156 11.75 -14.97 -5.34
N TYR A 157 11.42 -13.91 -4.63
CA TYR A 157 11.34 -13.92 -3.16
C TYR A 157 9.98 -13.44 -2.74
N THR A 158 9.32 -14.13 -1.83
CA THR A 158 8.04 -13.72 -1.29
C THR A 158 8.17 -12.37 -0.60
N ILE A 159 7.22 -11.48 -0.86
CA ILE A 159 7.11 -10.21 -0.17
C ILE A 159 6.51 -10.48 1.21
N SER A 160 7.23 -10.13 2.27
CA SER A 160 6.85 -10.38 3.65
C SER A 160 6.27 -9.16 4.39
N THR A 161 6.07 -8.04 3.66
CA THR A 161 5.31 -6.86 4.11
C THR A 161 3.85 -6.97 3.70
N ALA A 162 2.97 -6.28 4.43
CA ALA A 162 1.61 -6.02 3.97
C ALA A 162 1.63 -4.96 2.84
N PRO A 163 0.63 -4.94 1.94
CA PRO A 163 0.50 -3.89 0.93
C PRO A 163 0.51 -2.47 1.51
N SER A 164 -0.05 -2.30 2.71
CA SER A 164 -0.09 -1.03 3.46
C SER A 164 1.26 -0.53 3.97
N ASP A 165 2.30 -1.37 3.99
CA ASP A 165 3.61 -0.99 4.55
C ASP A 165 4.40 -0.03 3.63
N GLY A 166 4.00 0.16 2.35
CA GLY A 166 4.57 1.15 1.43
C GLY A 166 5.99 0.84 0.92
N HIS A 167 6.54 -0.32 1.25
CA HIS A 167 7.84 -0.80 0.76
C HIS A 167 7.83 -2.32 0.62
N TYR A 168 8.76 -2.88 -0.15
CA TYR A 168 8.92 -4.34 -0.19
C TYR A 168 9.90 -4.82 0.87
N ARG A 169 9.60 -5.95 1.48
CA ARG A 169 10.56 -6.72 2.29
C ARG A 169 10.62 -8.13 1.75
N ILE A 170 11.82 -8.59 1.43
CA ILE A 170 12.11 -9.97 1.08
C ILE A 170 12.95 -10.60 2.17
N SER A 171 12.56 -11.79 2.64
CA SER A 171 13.33 -12.55 3.64
C SER A 171 13.98 -13.72 2.95
N VAL A 172 15.31 -13.71 2.94
CA VAL A 172 16.13 -14.59 2.12
C VAL A 172 16.86 -15.60 3.01
N LYS A 173 16.58 -16.90 2.80
CA LYS A 173 17.35 -17.98 3.43
C LYS A 173 18.59 -18.25 2.60
N ARG A 174 19.78 -18.26 3.24
CA ARG A 174 21.05 -18.58 2.59
C ARG A 174 21.11 -20.05 2.21
N GLN A 175 21.07 -20.34 0.91
CA GLN A 175 20.94 -21.72 0.44
C GLN A 175 21.57 -22.00 -0.95
N GLY A 176 22.07 -20.98 -1.66
CA GLY A 176 22.65 -21.12 -3.00
C GLY A 176 23.27 -19.81 -3.48
N LEU A 177 23.77 -19.78 -4.71
CA LEU A 177 24.58 -18.69 -5.26
C LEU A 177 23.97 -17.29 -5.03
N VAL A 178 22.72 -17.08 -5.46
CA VAL A 178 22.08 -15.76 -5.36
C VAL A 178 21.78 -15.38 -3.91
N SER A 179 21.30 -16.33 -3.11
CA SER A 179 21.02 -16.05 -1.69
C SER A 179 22.31 -15.80 -0.89
N SER A 180 23.40 -16.49 -1.20
CA SER A 180 24.71 -16.18 -0.60
C SER A 180 25.21 -14.80 -1.00
N PHE A 181 25.07 -14.41 -2.27
CA PHE A 181 25.38 -13.05 -2.73
C PHE A 181 24.58 -12.00 -1.96
N LEU A 182 23.26 -12.20 -1.79
CA LEU A 182 22.40 -11.26 -1.04
C LEU A 182 22.77 -11.18 0.46
N HIS A 183 23.35 -12.24 1.03
CA HIS A 183 23.82 -12.23 2.41
C HIS A 183 25.21 -11.62 2.60
N GLU A 184 26.12 -11.83 1.67
CA GLU A 184 27.55 -11.58 1.86
C GLU A 184 28.03 -10.29 1.19
N ARG A 185 27.35 -9.89 0.10
CA ARG A 185 27.79 -8.79 -0.76
C ARG A 185 26.87 -7.59 -0.74
N VAL A 186 25.60 -7.78 -0.34
CA VAL A 186 24.62 -6.68 -0.38
C VAL A 186 24.59 -5.96 0.97
N ALA A 187 24.74 -4.64 0.91
CA ALA A 187 24.72 -3.72 2.03
C ALA A 187 23.57 -2.71 1.92
N VAL A 188 23.30 -1.99 3.01
CA VAL A 188 22.37 -0.85 3.00
C VAL A 188 22.93 0.24 2.07
N GLY A 189 22.11 0.72 1.17
CA GLY A 189 22.46 1.69 0.14
C GLY A 189 22.61 1.07 -1.25
N ASP A 190 22.83 -0.22 -1.36
CA ASP A 190 22.98 -0.91 -2.65
C ASP A 190 21.69 -0.94 -3.46
N ILE A 191 21.84 -1.07 -4.76
CA ILE A 191 20.74 -1.13 -5.71
C ILE A 191 20.57 -2.56 -6.22
N LEU A 192 19.35 -3.07 -6.08
CA LEU A 192 18.91 -4.32 -6.68
C LEU A 192 17.89 -4.02 -7.78
N GLU A 193 17.88 -4.82 -8.83
CA GLU A 193 16.85 -4.71 -9.86
C GLU A 193 15.70 -5.66 -9.55
N ALA A 194 14.47 -5.12 -9.55
CA ALA A 194 13.26 -5.90 -9.37
C ALA A 194 12.18 -5.53 -10.39
N ARG A 195 11.29 -6.47 -10.64
CA ARG A 195 10.04 -6.23 -11.37
C ARG A 195 8.87 -6.10 -10.41
N ALA A 196 7.71 -5.71 -10.95
CA ALA A 196 6.49 -5.68 -10.17
C ALA A 196 6.17 -7.05 -9.55
N PRO A 197 5.51 -7.07 -8.39
CA PRO A 197 5.05 -8.28 -7.73
C PRO A 197 4.22 -9.17 -8.63
N ALA A 198 4.34 -10.48 -8.44
CA ALA A 198 3.63 -11.50 -9.21
C ALA A 198 3.26 -12.70 -8.33
N GLY A 199 2.39 -13.57 -8.84
CA GLY A 199 1.99 -14.82 -8.19
C GLY A 199 0.54 -14.83 -7.73
N GLY A 200 -0.05 -16.02 -7.70
CA GLY A 200 -1.45 -16.27 -7.35
C GLY A 200 -1.69 -16.83 -5.94
N PHE A 201 -0.63 -17.05 -5.15
CA PHE A 201 -0.77 -17.51 -3.76
C PHE A 201 -1.09 -16.32 -2.86
N THR A 202 -2.35 -15.88 -2.88
CA THR A 202 -2.80 -14.69 -2.19
C THR A 202 -4.01 -14.98 -1.30
N ILE A 203 -4.32 -14.07 -0.38
CA ILE A 203 -5.51 -14.14 0.45
C ILE A 203 -6.37 -12.89 0.21
N ASP A 204 -7.69 -13.09 0.15
CA ASP A 204 -8.64 -12.00 0.21
C ASP A 204 -8.85 -11.58 1.68
N PRO A 205 -8.44 -10.38 2.10
CA PRO A 205 -8.62 -9.91 3.47
C PRO A 205 -10.09 -9.70 3.85
N HIS A 206 -10.98 -9.52 2.86
CA HIS A 206 -12.41 -9.28 3.08
C HIS A 206 -13.26 -10.57 3.10
N GLU A 207 -12.66 -11.72 2.80
CA GLU A 207 -13.32 -13.03 2.90
C GLU A 207 -13.76 -13.31 4.34
N GLN A 208 -15.01 -13.70 4.52
CA GLN A 208 -15.59 -13.95 5.85
C GLN A 208 -15.35 -15.36 6.38
N ARG A 209 -15.05 -16.32 5.50
CA ARG A 209 -14.76 -17.70 5.92
C ARG A 209 -13.51 -17.74 6.82
N PRO A 210 -13.50 -18.61 7.85
CA PRO A 210 -12.31 -18.80 8.66
C PRO A 210 -11.09 -19.18 7.80
N ALA A 211 -9.91 -18.66 8.16
CA ALA A 211 -8.65 -19.00 7.51
C ALA A 211 -7.77 -19.81 8.47
N VAL A 212 -7.14 -20.86 7.94
CA VAL A 212 -6.07 -21.60 8.62
C VAL A 212 -4.78 -21.33 7.87
N LEU A 213 -3.81 -20.74 8.56
CA LEU A 213 -2.52 -20.35 7.99
C LEU A 213 -1.44 -21.31 8.52
N LEU A 214 -0.91 -22.14 7.62
CA LEU A 214 0.14 -23.11 7.95
C LEU A 214 1.47 -22.66 7.35
N ALA A 215 2.50 -22.63 8.16
CA ALA A 215 3.85 -22.25 7.74
C ALA A 215 4.91 -23.18 8.28
N ALA A 216 5.94 -23.44 7.46
CA ALA A 216 7.15 -24.15 7.88
C ALA A 216 8.38 -23.44 7.30
N GLY A 217 9.40 -23.23 8.13
CA GLY A 217 10.65 -22.58 7.71
C GLY A 217 10.40 -21.21 7.07
N VAL A 218 11.06 -20.95 5.92
CA VAL A 218 10.90 -19.68 5.18
C VAL A 218 9.49 -19.47 4.61
N GLY A 219 8.63 -20.50 4.57
CA GLY A 219 7.23 -20.41 4.20
C GLY A 219 6.41 -19.53 5.15
N ILE A 220 6.96 -19.05 6.26
CA ILE A 220 6.36 -18.04 7.14
C ILE A 220 6.20 -16.69 6.42
N THR A 221 7.02 -16.40 5.39
CA THR A 221 7.02 -15.07 4.74
C THR A 221 5.70 -14.67 4.10
N PRO A 222 5.03 -15.51 3.25
CA PRO A 222 3.71 -15.18 2.73
C PRO A 222 2.65 -15.15 3.85
N ILE A 223 2.76 -16.05 4.81
CA ILE A 223 1.80 -16.18 5.91
C ILE A 223 1.83 -14.94 6.80
N LEU A 224 3.02 -14.39 7.06
CA LEU A 224 3.16 -13.15 7.82
C LEU A 224 2.54 -11.96 7.08
N ALA A 225 2.78 -11.83 5.77
CA ALA A 225 2.16 -10.80 4.95
C ALA A 225 0.62 -10.92 4.96
N MET A 226 0.10 -12.15 4.77
CA MET A 226 -1.33 -12.43 4.81
C MET A 226 -1.95 -12.09 6.17
N LEU A 227 -1.33 -12.51 7.27
CA LEU A 227 -1.80 -12.23 8.61
C LEU A 227 -1.86 -10.72 8.89
N ARG A 228 -0.80 -9.99 8.54
CA ARG A 228 -0.76 -8.52 8.69
C ARG A 228 -1.86 -7.85 7.88
N THR A 229 -2.07 -8.28 6.64
CA THR A 229 -3.13 -7.74 5.78
C THR A 229 -4.52 -8.01 6.37
N ILE A 230 -4.80 -9.21 6.87
CA ILE A 230 -6.08 -9.53 7.52
C ILE A 230 -6.31 -8.65 8.75
N VAL A 231 -5.26 -8.42 9.54
CA VAL A 231 -5.36 -7.62 10.77
C VAL A 231 -5.60 -6.13 10.46
N PHE A 232 -4.94 -5.58 9.43
CA PHE A 232 -5.00 -4.16 9.11
C PHE A 232 -6.13 -3.80 8.13
N GLU A 233 -6.38 -4.63 7.12
CA GLU A 233 -7.31 -4.35 6.03
C GLU A 233 -8.59 -5.19 6.11
N GLY A 234 -8.52 -6.35 6.75
CA GLY A 234 -9.62 -7.30 6.82
C GLY A 234 -10.70 -6.96 7.83
N LEU A 235 -11.75 -7.74 7.77
CA LEU A 235 -12.84 -7.68 8.74
C LEU A 235 -12.34 -8.23 10.09
N ARG A 236 -12.40 -7.43 11.14
CA ARG A 236 -11.99 -7.82 12.51
C ARG A 236 -12.68 -9.08 13.05
N LYS A 237 -13.76 -9.51 12.41
CA LYS A 237 -14.55 -10.70 12.80
C LYS A 237 -14.04 -11.99 12.18
N ARG A 238 -13.12 -11.94 11.21
CA ARG A 238 -12.58 -13.15 10.59
C ARG A 238 -11.73 -13.92 11.60
N ARG A 239 -12.06 -15.20 11.79
CA ARG A 239 -11.24 -16.09 12.62
C ARG A 239 -10.03 -16.55 11.83
N VAL A 240 -8.84 -16.37 12.39
CA VAL A 240 -7.56 -16.86 11.83
C VAL A 240 -6.94 -17.81 12.86
N ARG A 241 -6.43 -18.95 12.42
CA ARG A 241 -5.67 -19.93 13.22
C ARG A 241 -4.38 -20.28 12.51
#